data_e77b39c3672dc69783d76a8f65557695
#
_entry.id   e77b39c3672dc69783d76a8f65557695
#
_cell.length_a   1.000
_cell.length_b   1.000
_cell.length_c   1.000
_cell.angle_alpha   90.00
_cell.angle_beta   90.00
_cell.angle_gamma   90.00
#
_symmetry.space_group_name_H-M   'P 1'
#
loop_
_entity.id
_entity.type
_entity.pdbx_description
1 polymer ?
#
loop_
_entity_poly.entity_id
_entity_poly.type
_entity_poly.pdbx_seq_one_letter_code
_entity_poly.pdbx_strand_id
1 'polypeptide(L)'
;MRPIHAYRSVVAALGVAAFVVGGVMPAFAADADPSPEPVPTVHPTAYPQPDPAPNPDPAPDPAPQSDPAPAPDPKPSWKQDAVGWWYDLGNGSFVHSEVREIGGSTYRFDANGYMVTGWYGVDGAWEYYSTSGAQARSWVQVGSSWYYLDPETGIMRTGWQKVGDTWYFLDASGTMATGWVSQGGAWYYMDANGAMLTGWNAVRGSWYYFRSSGEMMTGWLNLGGTWYYLNGSGAMVTGTQWIGSERHWFYDSGAWWGLYPVPSRGGGSGNARTFNNCTEAWNAGAAPLRRGDPGYSVDLDRDGDGVACEVRPR
;
A
#
# COMPACT_ATOMS: atom_id res chain seq x y z
N MET A 1 -52.60 -0.69 -24.90
CA MET A 1 -51.88 -1.98 -24.95
C MET A 1 -50.74 -1.87 -25.96
N ARG A 2 -49.53 -1.73 -25.52
CA ARG A 2 -48.29 -1.85 -26.32
C ARG A 2 -47.27 -2.62 -25.48
N PRO A 3 -46.55 -3.61 -26.04
CA PRO A 3 -45.67 -4.47 -25.26
C PRO A 3 -44.30 -3.83 -24.98
N ILE A 4 -43.82 -4.14 -23.82
CA ILE A 4 -42.49 -3.75 -23.31
C ILE A 4 -41.44 -4.64 -23.97
N HIS A 5 -40.47 -4.04 -24.69
CA HIS A 5 -39.31 -4.74 -25.25
C HIS A 5 -38.23 -4.86 -24.18
N ALA A 6 -37.92 -6.09 -23.82
CA ALA A 6 -36.79 -6.44 -22.98
C ALA A 6 -35.49 -6.33 -23.81
N TYR A 7 -34.59 -5.45 -23.41
CA TYR A 7 -33.23 -5.41 -23.95
C TYR A 7 -32.39 -6.48 -23.25
N ARG A 8 -32.00 -7.51 -23.99
CA ARG A 8 -30.96 -8.44 -23.64
C ARG A 8 -29.63 -7.81 -24.01
N SER A 9 -28.79 -7.45 -23.03
CA SER A 9 -27.41 -7.09 -23.26
C SER A 9 -26.58 -8.35 -23.50
N VAL A 10 -26.06 -8.47 -24.71
CA VAL A 10 -25.05 -9.47 -25.09
C VAL A 10 -23.70 -8.91 -24.67
N VAL A 11 -23.08 -9.51 -23.68
CA VAL A 11 -21.68 -9.25 -23.33
C VAL A 11 -20.81 -10.06 -24.30
N ALA A 12 -20.20 -9.39 -25.26
CA ALA A 12 -19.17 -9.97 -26.11
C ALA A 12 -17.86 -10.08 -25.32
N ALA A 13 -17.43 -11.28 -25.02
CA ALA A 13 -16.11 -11.56 -24.49
C ALA A 13 -15.06 -11.38 -25.61
N LEU A 14 -14.35 -10.26 -25.60
CA LEU A 14 -13.14 -10.08 -26.39
C LEU A 14 -11.98 -10.70 -25.59
N GLY A 15 -11.53 -11.89 -26.05
CA GLY A 15 -10.30 -12.50 -25.59
C GLY A 15 -9.09 -11.68 -26.03
N VAL A 16 -8.43 -11.03 -25.09
CA VAL A 16 -7.10 -10.45 -25.30
C VAL A 16 -6.09 -11.54 -24.96
N ALA A 17 -5.44 -12.10 -25.99
CA ALA A 17 -4.28 -12.94 -25.79
C ALA A 17 -3.12 -12.09 -25.25
N ALA A 18 -2.81 -12.24 -23.98
CA ALA A 18 -1.63 -11.64 -23.38
C ALA A 18 -0.40 -12.50 -23.75
N PHE A 19 0.49 -11.96 -24.57
CA PHE A 19 1.83 -12.49 -24.73
C PHE A 19 2.60 -12.26 -23.44
N VAL A 20 2.82 -13.33 -22.67
CA VAL A 20 3.70 -13.36 -21.51
C VAL A 20 5.14 -13.40 -22.00
N VAL A 21 5.83 -12.26 -22.01
CA VAL A 21 7.29 -12.23 -22.03
C VAL A 21 7.75 -12.46 -20.59
N GLY A 22 8.31 -13.65 -20.36
CA GLY A 22 8.79 -14.07 -19.05
C GLY A 22 9.95 -13.23 -18.55
N GLY A 23 9.67 -12.34 -17.59
CA GLY A 23 10.65 -11.81 -16.67
C GLY A 23 10.37 -12.44 -15.31
N VAL A 24 11.22 -13.34 -14.86
CA VAL A 24 11.11 -13.99 -13.55
C VAL A 24 11.49 -12.97 -12.50
N MET A 25 10.51 -12.24 -12.00
CA MET A 25 10.61 -11.64 -10.67
C MET A 25 10.12 -12.67 -9.65
N PRO A 26 10.80 -12.84 -8.52
CA PRO A 26 10.29 -13.73 -7.49
C PRO A 26 8.91 -13.23 -7.03
N ALA A 27 7.89 -14.05 -7.28
CA ALA A 27 6.58 -13.84 -6.72
C ALA A 27 6.70 -13.97 -5.20
N PHE A 28 6.56 -12.87 -4.49
CA PHE A 28 6.16 -12.94 -3.10
C PHE A 28 4.66 -13.21 -3.13
N ALA A 29 4.29 -14.44 -2.77
CA ALA A 29 2.93 -14.74 -2.39
C ALA A 29 2.58 -13.81 -1.22
N ALA A 30 1.71 -12.85 -1.46
CA ALA A 30 0.90 -12.30 -0.40
C ALA A 30 -0.04 -13.45 -0.03
N ASP A 31 0.18 -14.07 1.13
CA ASP A 31 -0.82 -14.92 1.74
C ASP A 31 -2.09 -14.07 1.86
N ALA A 32 -3.08 -14.39 1.05
CA ALA A 32 -4.41 -13.83 1.17
C ALA A 32 -5.02 -14.46 2.44
N ASP A 33 -4.97 -13.69 3.53
CA ASP A 33 -5.78 -14.00 4.71
C ASP A 33 -7.26 -13.87 4.31
N PRO A 34 -8.07 -14.92 4.50
CA PRO A 34 -9.46 -14.88 4.11
C PRO A 34 -10.19 -13.78 4.87
N SER A 35 -10.93 -12.96 4.12
CA SER A 35 -11.93 -12.02 4.63
C SER A 35 -12.71 -12.68 5.79
N PRO A 36 -12.85 -12.02 6.95
CA PRO A 36 -13.60 -12.61 8.05
C PRO A 36 -15.03 -12.86 7.61
N GLU A 37 -15.45 -14.15 7.66
CA GLU A 37 -16.83 -14.51 7.43
C GLU A 37 -17.73 -13.80 8.46
N PRO A 38 -18.95 -13.37 8.08
CA PRO A 38 -19.88 -12.75 8.99
C PRO A 38 -20.30 -13.77 10.06
N VAL A 39 -20.06 -13.42 11.31
CA VAL A 39 -20.49 -14.21 12.48
C VAL A 39 -22.03 -14.29 12.49
N PRO A 40 -22.64 -15.47 12.59
CA PRO A 40 -24.10 -15.61 12.60
C PRO A 40 -24.71 -14.90 13.80
N THR A 41 -25.66 -14.00 13.53
CA THR A 41 -26.43 -13.26 14.52
C THR A 41 -27.42 -14.20 15.17
N VAL A 42 -27.23 -14.50 16.45
CA VAL A 42 -28.21 -15.27 17.26
C VAL A 42 -29.21 -14.26 17.85
N HIS A 43 -30.47 -14.39 17.48
CA HIS A 43 -31.53 -13.54 17.99
C HIS A 43 -31.88 -13.90 19.44
N PRO A 44 -32.00 -12.95 20.35
CA PRO A 44 -32.65 -13.20 21.64
C PRO A 44 -34.17 -13.07 21.50
N THR A 45 -34.85 -14.08 21.98
CA THR A 45 -36.31 -14.15 22.08
C THR A 45 -36.84 -13.12 23.07
N ALA A 46 -37.91 -12.44 22.68
CA ALA A 46 -38.59 -11.48 23.56
C ALA A 46 -39.01 -12.12 24.89
N TYR A 47 -38.76 -11.43 26.00
CA TYR A 47 -39.22 -11.83 27.29
C TYR A 47 -40.72 -11.61 27.46
N PRO A 48 -41.50 -12.60 28.02
CA PRO A 48 -42.89 -12.39 28.35
C PRO A 48 -43.05 -11.47 29.56
N GLN A 49 -44.00 -10.55 29.47
CA GLN A 49 -44.40 -9.67 30.53
C GLN A 49 -45.14 -10.45 31.62
N PRO A 50 -44.87 -10.26 32.94
CA PRO A 50 -45.64 -10.94 33.99
C PRO A 50 -47.07 -10.38 34.13
N ASP A 51 -48.01 -11.30 34.40
CA ASP A 51 -49.41 -10.99 34.61
C ASP A 51 -49.66 -10.14 35.90
N PRO A 52 -50.69 -9.29 35.92
CA PRO A 52 -51.02 -8.45 37.07
C PRO A 52 -51.62 -9.25 38.21
N ALA A 53 -51.14 -9.00 39.44
CA ALA A 53 -51.68 -9.56 40.64
C ALA A 53 -53.09 -9.07 41.01
N PRO A 54 -53.92 -9.89 41.70
CA PRO A 54 -55.29 -9.47 42.04
C PRO A 54 -55.36 -8.36 43.12
N ASN A 55 -56.35 -7.50 42.98
CA ASN A 55 -56.60 -6.31 43.79
C ASN A 55 -57.07 -6.67 45.21
N PRO A 56 -56.47 -6.17 46.29
CA PRO A 56 -57.02 -6.27 47.64
C PRO A 56 -58.00 -5.11 47.93
N ASP A 57 -58.99 -5.41 48.79
CA ASP A 57 -60.08 -4.57 49.23
C ASP A 57 -59.67 -3.18 49.78
N PRO A 58 -60.54 -2.14 49.71
CA PRO A 58 -60.21 -0.76 50.06
C PRO A 58 -60.10 -0.57 51.59
N ALA A 59 -58.90 -0.10 52.02
CA ALA A 59 -58.68 0.41 53.35
C ALA A 59 -59.04 1.90 53.41
N PRO A 60 -59.42 2.47 54.58
CA PRO A 60 -59.94 3.84 54.71
C PRO A 60 -58.86 4.90 54.40
N ASP A 61 -59.31 6.03 53.84
CA ASP A 61 -58.57 7.16 53.39
C ASP A 61 -57.52 7.68 54.40
N PRO A 62 -56.22 7.68 54.07
CA PRO A 62 -55.25 8.51 54.76
C PRO A 62 -55.23 9.92 54.17
N ALA A 63 -55.01 10.87 55.08
CA ALA A 63 -54.86 12.29 54.79
C ALA A 63 -53.96 12.59 53.56
N PRO A 64 -54.14 13.68 52.81
CA PRO A 64 -53.43 14.00 51.61
C PRO A 64 -51.93 14.12 51.92
N GLN A 65 -51.18 13.06 51.61
CA GLN A 65 -49.73 13.13 51.50
C GLN A 65 -49.41 13.90 50.23
N SER A 66 -48.66 14.99 50.41
CA SER A 66 -48.05 15.69 49.28
C SER A 66 -47.37 14.68 48.38
N ASP A 67 -47.76 14.63 47.10
CA ASP A 67 -47.12 13.80 46.10
C ASP A 67 -45.60 13.94 46.18
N PRO A 68 -44.84 12.85 46.25
CA PRO A 68 -43.39 12.93 46.13
C PRO A 68 -43.07 13.58 44.80
N ALA A 69 -42.17 14.57 44.80
CA ALA A 69 -41.71 15.21 43.61
C ALA A 69 -41.36 14.12 42.56
N PRO A 70 -41.76 14.28 41.28
CA PRO A 70 -41.47 13.32 40.26
C PRO A 70 -39.99 13.03 40.26
N ALA A 71 -39.63 11.72 40.27
CA ALA A 71 -38.23 11.30 40.18
C ALA A 71 -37.67 11.97 38.92
N PRO A 72 -36.45 12.51 39.00
CA PRO A 72 -35.81 13.10 37.83
C PRO A 72 -35.77 12.07 36.71
N ASP A 73 -36.14 12.49 35.49
CA ASP A 73 -36.13 11.63 34.32
C ASP A 73 -34.76 10.93 34.21
N PRO A 74 -34.73 9.59 34.05
CA PRO A 74 -33.48 8.88 33.98
C PRO A 74 -32.70 9.40 32.77
N LYS A 75 -31.44 9.78 33.02
CA LYS A 75 -30.56 10.31 31.97
C LYS A 75 -30.12 9.21 31.05
N PRO A 76 -29.91 9.53 29.76
CA PRO A 76 -29.34 8.58 28.82
C PRO A 76 -28.00 8.01 29.33
N SER A 77 -27.81 6.69 29.19
CA SER A 77 -26.63 6.00 29.73
C SER A 77 -26.32 4.71 28.99
N TRP A 78 -25.04 4.32 29.02
CA TRP A 78 -24.59 3.02 28.55
C TRP A 78 -25.04 1.92 29.50
N LYS A 79 -25.52 0.84 28.91
CA LYS A 79 -25.91 -0.40 29.58
C LYS A 79 -25.18 -1.57 28.94
N GLN A 80 -24.98 -2.64 29.72
CA GLN A 80 -24.38 -3.88 29.25
C GLN A 80 -25.17 -5.06 29.81
N ASP A 81 -25.35 -6.07 28.97
CA ASP A 81 -25.88 -7.37 29.34
C ASP A 81 -24.95 -8.50 28.87
N ALA A 82 -25.45 -9.73 28.86
CA ALA A 82 -24.65 -10.90 28.43
C ALA A 82 -24.35 -10.91 26.93
N VAL A 83 -25.07 -10.14 26.10
CA VAL A 83 -24.87 -10.04 24.64
C VAL A 83 -23.92 -8.93 24.28
N GLY A 84 -24.07 -7.74 24.88
CA GLY A 84 -23.24 -6.62 24.53
C GLY A 84 -23.60 -5.30 25.20
N TRP A 85 -23.01 -4.24 24.70
CA TRP A 85 -23.32 -2.85 25.11
C TRP A 85 -24.44 -2.27 24.27
N TRP A 86 -25.33 -1.49 24.91
CA TRP A 86 -26.39 -0.75 24.27
C TRP A 86 -26.59 0.62 24.97
N TYR A 87 -27.29 1.55 24.33
CA TYR A 87 -27.46 2.90 24.86
C TYR A 87 -28.93 3.20 25.16
N ASP A 88 -29.22 3.31 26.46
CA ASP A 88 -30.53 3.65 27.02
C ASP A 88 -30.74 5.16 26.87
N LEU A 89 -31.89 5.57 26.33
CA LEU A 89 -32.27 6.99 26.17
C LEU A 89 -32.90 7.58 27.45
N GLY A 90 -33.13 6.78 28.48
CA GLY A 90 -33.71 7.22 29.76
C GLY A 90 -35.23 7.41 29.75
N ASN A 91 -35.88 7.17 28.62
CA ASN A 91 -37.33 7.32 28.43
C ASN A 91 -38.05 5.99 28.17
N GLY A 92 -37.38 4.85 28.48
CA GLY A 92 -37.88 3.53 28.22
C GLY A 92 -37.59 3.02 26.79
N SER A 93 -36.82 3.77 25.99
CA SER A 93 -36.33 3.38 24.67
C SER A 93 -34.81 3.35 24.61
N PHE A 94 -34.28 2.73 23.58
CA PHE A 94 -32.84 2.59 23.35
C PHE A 94 -32.50 2.85 21.89
N VAL A 95 -31.21 3.13 21.61
CA VAL A 95 -30.70 3.38 20.26
C VAL A 95 -30.62 2.06 19.49
N HIS A 96 -31.12 2.01 18.24
CA HIS A 96 -31.01 0.85 17.37
C HIS A 96 -31.02 1.26 15.89
N SER A 97 -30.43 0.44 15.02
CA SER A 97 -30.41 0.64 13.56
C SER A 97 -29.90 2.02 13.11
N GLU A 98 -29.06 2.66 13.90
CA GLU A 98 -28.55 4.01 13.58
C GLU A 98 -27.09 4.20 13.97
N VAL A 99 -26.50 5.27 13.45
CA VAL A 99 -25.21 5.81 13.89
C VAL A 99 -25.48 7.01 14.75
N ARG A 100 -24.84 7.08 15.92
CA ARG A 100 -25.04 8.17 16.88
C ARG A 100 -23.74 8.66 17.48
N GLU A 101 -23.64 9.97 17.63
CA GLU A 101 -22.56 10.58 18.40
C GLU A 101 -22.91 10.60 19.88
N ILE A 102 -22.04 10.06 20.72
CA ILE A 102 -22.17 9.99 22.16
C ILE A 102 -20.82 10.35 22.79
N GLY A 103 -20.80 11.42 23.58
CA GLY A 103 -19.57 11.86 24.25
C GLY A 103 -18.42 12.21 23.30
N GLY A 104 -18.71 12.72 22.10
CA GLY A 104 -17.72 13.12 21.11
C GLY A 104 -17.15 11.96 20.27
N SER A 105 -17.71 10.75 20.41
CA SER A 105 -17.38 9.60 19.57
C SER A 105 -18.61 9.09 18.82
N THR A 106 -18.40 8.59 17.64
CA THR A 106 -19.44 8.02 16.77
C THR A 106 -19.56 6.53 17.03
N TYR A 107 -20.77 6.05 17.28
CA TYR A 107 -21.09 4.65 17.52
C TYR A 107 -22.15 4.19 16.53
N ARG A 108 -22.12 2.90 16.18
CA ARG A 108 -23.18 2.25 15.39
C ARG A 108 -23.89 1.23 16.26
N PHE A 109 -25.20 1.18 16.12
CA PHE A 109 -26.05 0.21 16.79
C PHE A 109 -26.75 -0.67 15.73
N ASP A 110 -26.76 -1.96 15.98
CA ASP A 110 -27.42 -2.92 15.11
C ASP A 110 -28.96 -2.86 15.24
N ALA A 111 -29.66 -3.74 14.52
CA ALA A 111 -31.13 -3.77 14.55
C ALA A 111 -31.69 -4.19 15.92
N ASN A 112 -30.89 -4.84 16.75
CA ASN A 112 -31.27 -5.25 18.11
C ASN A 112 -30.87 -4.22 19.17
N GLY A 113 -30.19 -3.13 18.75
CA GLY A 113 -29.73 -2.05 19.62
C GLY A 113 -28.36 -2.28 20.24
N TYR A 114 -27.64 -3.34 19.86
CA TYR A 114 -26.29 -3.56 20.38
C TYR A 114 -25.25 -2.77 19.63
N MET A 115 -24.29 -2.24 20.38
CA MET A 115 -23.15 -1.49 19.86
C MET A 115 -22.27 -2.39 18.99
N VAL A 116 -22.00 -1.95 17.76
CA VAL A 116 -21.14 -2.64 16.81
C VAL A 116 -19.68 -2.47 17.18
N THR A 117 -18.88 -3.52 17.00
CA THR A 117 -17.42 -3.52 17.10
C THR A 117 -16.80 -4.27 15.90
N GLY A 118 -15.56 -3.96 15.55
CA GLY A 118 -14.89 -4.56 14.40
C GLY A 118 -15.34 -3.97 13.06
N TRP A 119 -15.13 -4.73 11.99
CA TRP A 119 -15.52 -4.34 10.64
C TRP A 119 -17.02 -4.41 10.44
N TYR A 120 -17.58 -3.38 9.81
CA TYR A 120 -19.01 -3.31 9.49
C TYR A 120 -19.21 -2.82 8.05
N GLY A 121 -19.92 -3.61 7.25
CA GLY A 121 -20.23 -3.28 5.86
C GLY A 121 -21.48 -2.38 5.76
N VAL A 122 -21.37 -1.28 5.00
CA VAL A 122 -22.47 -0.33 4.73
C VAL A 122 -22.49 -0.02 3.24
N ASP A 123 -23.55 -0.38 2.55
CA ASP A 123 -23.78 -0.02 1.14
C ASP A 123 -22.59 -0.30 0.21
N GLY A 124 -21.89 -1.41 0.45
CA GLY A 124 -20.71 -1.82 -0.31
C GLY A 124 -19.39 -1.14 0.13
N ALA A 125 -19.42 -0.31 1.16
CA ALA A 125 -18.26 0.27 1.82
C ALA A 125 -18.04 -0.39 3.18
N TRP A 126 -16.85 -0.17 3.78
CA TRP A 126 -16.50 -0.71 5.08
C TRP A 126 -16.18 0.39 6.08
N GLU A 127 -16.64 0.22 7.30
CA GLU A 127 -16.31 1.01 8.47
C GLU A 127 -15.65 0.11 9.52
N TYR A 128 -14.86 0.69 10.41
CA TYR A 128 -14.27 -0.07 11.52
C TYR A 128 -14.60 0.61 12.85
N TYR A 129 -15.08 -0.20 13.80
CA TYR A 129 -15.40 0.21 15.15
C TYR A 129 -14.44 -0.47 16.13
N SER A 130 -13.79 0.32 16.98
CA SER A 130 -12.84 -0.20 17.98
C SER A 130 -13.53 -1.16 18.97
N THR A 131 -12.77 -1.79 19.83
CA THR A 131 -13.33 -2.61 20.90
C THR A 131 -14.18 -1.81 21.91
N SER A 132 -13.99 -0.47 21.97
CA SER A 132 -14.85 0.44 22.72
C SER A 132 -16.12 0.84 21.96
N GLY A 133 -16.31 0.39 20.73
CA GLY A 133 -17.42 0.75 19.84
C GLY A 133 -17.25 2.08 19.11
N ALA A 134 -16.20 2.86 19.40
CA ALA A 134 -15.96 4.12 18.71
C ALA A 134 -15.53 3.88 17.27
N GLN A 135 -16.17 4.58 16.30
CA GLN A 135 -15.79 4.55 14.89
C GLN A 135 -14.35 5.00 14.71
N ALA A 136 -13.56 4.19 14.06
CA ALA A 136 -12.20 4.55 13.70
C ALA A 136 -12.18 5.56 12.54
N ARG A 137 -11.21 6.45 12.57
CA ARG A 137 -10.94 7.46 11.55
C ARG A 137 -9.44 7.59 11.36
N SER A 138 -9.01 8.00 10.17
CA SER A 138 -7.58 8.02 9.82
C SER A 138 -6.96 6.62 9.86
N TRP A 139 -5.72 6.51 10.28
CA TRP A 139 -5.00 5.25 10.34
C TRP A 139 -5.47 4.36 11.50
N VAL A 140 -5.75 3.08 11.21
CA VAL A 140 -6.04 2.07 12.22
C VAL A 140 -5.27 0.79 11.91
N GLN A 141 -4.74 0.17 12.95
CA GLN A 141 -4.12 -1.14 12.84
C GLN A 141 -5.10 -2.22 13.33
N VAL A 142 -5.35 -3.20 12.45
CA VAL A 142 -6.18 -4.36 12.78
C VAL A 142 -5.36 -5.62 12.53
N GLY A 143 -5.06 -6.35 13.59
CA GLY A 143 -4.07 -7.42 13.51
C GLY A 143 -2.68 -6.90 13.15
N SER A 144 -2.08 -7.43 12.10
CA SER A 144 -0.80 -6.97 11.55
C SER A 144 -0.93 -5.95 10.43
N SER A 145 -2.15 -5.65 9.98
CA SER A 145 -2.41 -4.80 8.80
C SER A 145 -2.83 -3.40 9.19
N TRP A 146 -2.39 -2.42 8.43
CA TRP A 146 -2.82 -1.04 8.55
C TRP A 146 -3.89 -0.71 7.50
N TYR A 147 -4.88 0.07 7.90
CA TYR A 147 -5.98 0.56 7.09
C TYR A 147 -6.11 2.07 7.25
N TYR A 148 -6.63 2.74 6.24
CA TYR A 148 -6.93 4.16 6.31
C TYR A 148 -8.43 4.38 6.14
N LEU A 149 -9.06 4.91 7.19
CA LEU A 149 -10.46 5.30 7.19
C LEU A 149 -10.53 6.80 6.91
N ASP A 150 -11.46 7.20 6.09
CA ASP A 150 -11.69 8.60 5.77
C ASP A 150 -11.92 9.41 7.07
N PRO A 151 -11.22 10.53 7.29
CA PRO A 151 -11.30 11.27 8.53
C PRO A 151 -12.68 11.90 8.81
N GLU A 152 -13.46 12.15 7.76
CA GLU A 152 -14.78 12.78 7.86
C GLU A 152 -15.90 11.74 7.98
N THR A 153 -15.85 10.71 7.16
CA THR A 153 -16.92 9.72 7.04
C THR A 153 -16.67 8.42 7.81
N GLY A 154 -15.41 8.08 8.11
CA GLY A 154 -15.03 6.81 8.72
C GLY A 154 -15.03 5.63 7.73
N ILE A 155 -15.25 5.87 6.43
CA ILE A 155 -15.26 4.84 5.40
C ILE A 155 -13.82 4.43 5.05
N MET A 156 -13.57 3.12 4.98
CA MET A 156 -12.29 2.55 4.56
C MET A 156 -11.93 2.99 3.14
N ARG A 157 -10.70 3.45 2.97
CA ARG A 157 -10.15 3.87 1.69
C ARG A 157 -9.39 2.73 1.03
N THR A 158 -9.35 2.73 -0.30
CA THR A 158 -8.55 1.85 -1.15
C THR A 158 -7.82 2.66 -2.22
N GLY A 159 -6.83 2.07 -2.87
CA GLY A 159 -6.03 2.75 -3.89
C GLY A 159 -5.08 3.79 -3.30
N TRP A 160 -4.71 4.76 -4.13
CA TRP A 160 -3.78 5.82 -3.74
C TRP A 160 -4.41 6.81 -2.76
N GLN A 161 -3.72 7.03 -1.64
CA GLN A 161 -4.12 8.01 -0.62
C GLN A 161 -2.95 8.94 -0.31
N LYS A 162 -3.20 10.26 -0.35
CA LYS A 162 -2.25 11.25 0.12
C LYS A 162 -2.64 11.68 1.53
N VAL A 163 -1.77 11.39 2.50
CA VAL A 163 -1.99 11.77 3.90
C VAL A 163 -0.85 12.71 4.32
N GLY A 164 -1.19 13.95 4.55
CA GLY A 164 -0.20 15.04 4.63
C GLY A 164 0.53 15.18 3.28
N ASP A 165 1.85 15.14 3.30
CA ASP A 165 2.68 15.21 2.08
C ASP A 165 3.12 13.83 1.56
N THR A 166 2.69 12.75 2.20
CA THR A 166 3.10 11.39 1.87
C THR A 166 2.02 10.63 1.13
N TRP A 167 2.41 9.93 0.07
CA TRP A 167 1.54 9.02 -0.65
C TRP A 167 1.65 7.59 -0.10
N TYR A 168 0.50 6.94 0.01
CA TYR A 168 0.32 5.55 0.42
C TYR A 168 -0.53 4.83 -0.62
N PHE A 169 -0.39 3.52 -0.68
CA PHE A 169 -1.26 2.67 -1.50
C PHE A 169 -1.97 1.65 -0.60
N LEU A 170 -3.30 1.65 -0.65
CA LEU A 170 -4.15 0.66 0.00
C LEU A 170 -4.63 -0.31 -1.09
N ASP A 171 -4.45 -1.59 -0.89
CA ASP A 171 -4.91 -2.58 -1.86
C ASP A 171 -6.44 -2.67 -1.94
N ALA A 172 -6.97 -3.63 -2.72
CA ALA A 172 -8.42 -3.80 -2.88
C ALA A 172 -9.13 -4.21 -1.58
N SER A 173 -8.39 -4.79 -0.62
CA SER A 173 -8.91 -5.14 0.72
C SER A 173 -8.83 -3.96 1.70
N GLY A 174 -8.25 -2.83 1.29
CA GLY A 174 -7.95 -1.68 2.14
C GLY A 174 -6.65 -1.77 2.91
N THR A 175 -5.90 -2.87 2.78
CA THR A 175 -4.64 -3.06 3.48
C THR A 175 -3.55 -2.15 2.90
N MET A 176 -2.81 -1.47 3.77
CA MET A 176 -1.67 -0.64 3.38
C MET A 176 -0.56 -1.49 2.78
N ALA A 177 -0.18 -1.20 1.56
CA ALA A 177 0.89 -1.88 0.86
C ALA A 177 2.28 -1.45 1.37
N THR A 178 3.21 -2.39 1.41
CA THR A 178 4.65 -2.19 1.59
C THR A 178 5.42 -2.94 0.51
N GLY A 179 6.62 -2.48 0.16
CA GLY A 179 7.40 -3.09 -0.92
C GLY A 179 6.91 -2.69 -2.31
N TRP A 180 7.05 -3.59 -3.28
CA TRP A 180 6.73 -3.31 -4.67
C TRP A 180 5.22 -3.32 -4.94
N VAL A 181 4.74 -2.26 -5.62
CA VAL A 181 3.36 -2.11 -6.07
C VAL A 181 3.34 -1.89 -7.58
N SER A 182 2.54 -2.67 -8.29
CA SER A 182 2.29 -2.47 -9.74
C SER A 182 0.90 -1.90 -9.92
N GLN A 183 0.82 -0.69 -10.48
CA GLN A 183 -0.46 -0.01 -10.70
C GLN A 183 -0.43 0.78 -12.02
N GLY A 184 -1.45 0.61 -12.85
CA GLY A 184 -1.57 1.33 -14.11
C GLY A 184 -0.44 1.07 -15.12
N GLY A 185 0.25 -0.09 -15.04
CA GLY A 185 1.39 -0.43 -15.88
C GLY A 185 2.73 0.14 -15.41
N ALA A 186 2.76 0.88 -14.30
CA ALA A 186 3.97 1.38 -13.66
C ALA A 186 4.27 0.64 -12.35
N TRP A 187 5.54 0.65 -11.95
CA TRP A 187 6.00 0.10 -10.68
C TRP A 187 6.32 1.22 -9.71
N TYR A 188 5.95 1.00 -8.46
CA TYR A 188 6.20 1.88 -7.31
C TYR A 188 6.82 1.06 -6.19
N TYR A 189 7.45 1.73 -5.24
CA TYR A 189 7.94 1.07 -4.03
C TYR A 189 7.50 1.83 -2.79
N MET A 190 6.88 1.09 -1.87
CA MET A 190 6.48 1.56 -0.56
C MET A 190 7.51 1.12 0.47
N ASP A 191 7.96 2.03 1.33
CA ASP A 191 8.86 1.67 2.42
C ASP A 191 8.16 0.81 3.49
N ALA A 192 8.87 0.47 4.55
CA ALA A 192 8.32 -0.35 5.64
C ALA A 192 7.16 0.34 6.40
N ASN A 193 7.03 1.66 6.28
CA ASN A 193 5.95 2.45 6.87
C ASN A 193 4.81 2.71 5.86
N GLY A 194 4.89 2.13 4.67
CA GLY A 194 3.93 2.31 3.58
C GLY A 194 4.12 3.60 2.79
N ALA A 195 5.14 4.41 3.06
CA ALA A 195 5.39 5.65 2.34
C ALA A 195 5.98 5.38 0.94
N MET A 196 5.41 6.02 -0.09
CA MET A 196 5.89 5.92 -1.47
C MET A 196 7.26 6.56 -1.62
N LEU A 197 8.22 5.82 -2.19
CA LEU A 197 9.56 6.33 -2.44
C LEU A 197 9.62 7.18 -3.72
N THR A 198 10.50 8.19 -3.68
CA THR A 198 10.87 9.05 -4.83
C THR A 198 12.38 9.27 -4.86
N GLY A 199 12.94 9.60 -6.03
CA GLY A 199 14.39 9.79 -6.18
C GLY A 199 15.18 8.48 -6.13
N TRP A 200 16.46 8.57 -5.78
CA TRP A 200 17.34 7.42 -5.64
C TRP A 200 17.09 6.65 -4.34
N ASN A 201 16.86 5.34 -4.45
CA ASN A 201 16.67 4.46 -3.30
C ASN A 201 17.32 3.09 -3.52
N ALA A 202 17.99 2.58 -2.49
CA ALA A 202 18.53 1.23 -2.48
C ALA A 202 17.47 0.25 -1.97
N VAL A 203 17.09 -0.71 -2.81
CA VAL A 203 16.14 -1.77 -2.45
C VAL A 203 16.85 -3.12 -2.63
N ARG A 204 17.01 -3.85 -1.52
CA ARG A 204 17.66 -5.17 -1.51
C ARG A 204 19.02 -5.21 -2.20
N GLY A 205 19.83 -4.17 -1.99
CA GLY A 205 21.19 -4.09 -2.53
C GLY A 205 21.30 -3.59 -3.97
N SER A 206 20.21 -3.26 -4.64
CA SER A 206 20.23 -2.60 -5.95
C SER A 206 19.67 -1.19 -5.85
N TRP A 207 20.25 -0.27 -6.60
CA TRP A 207 19.76 1.10 -6.69
C TRP A 207 18.66 1.23 -7.74
N TYR A 208 17.62 1.97 -7.39
CA TYR A 208 16.49 2.32 -8.24
C TYR A 208 16.27 3.83 -8.22
N TYR A 209 15.71 4.36 -9.27
CA TYR A 209 15.27 5.74 -9.31
C TYR A 209 13.76 5.80 -9.53
N PHE A 210 13.08 6.52 -8.64
CA PHE A 210 11.65 6.76 -8.72
C PHE A 210 11.42 8.23 -9.08
N ARG A 211 10.54 8.49 -10.05
CA ARG A 211 10.15 9.85 -10.41
C ARG A 211 9.52 10.58 -9.21
N SER A 212 9.32 11.89 -9.33
CA SER A 212 8.54 12.64 -8.33
C SER A 212 7.09 12.17 -8.21
N SER A 213 6.56 11.52 -9.26
CA SER A 213 5.26 10.82 -9.25
C SER A 213 5.30 9.44 -8.58
N GLY A 214 6.47 8.96 -8.14
CA GLY A 214 6.69 7.65 -7.54
C GLY A 214 6.96 6.52 -8.52
N GLU A 215 6.79 6.73 -9.83
CA GLU A 215 7.00 5.68 -10.84
C GLU A 215 8.46 5.29 -10.96
N MET A 216 8.74 3.98 -10.94
CA MET A 216 10.08 3.44 -11.18
C MET A 216 10.55 3.76 -12.59
N MET A 217 11.75 4.31 -12.70
CA MET A 217 12.41 4.55 -13.97
C MET A 217 13.04 3.29 -14.54
N THR A 218 13.02 3.19 -15.87
CA THR A 218 13.83 2.26 -16.67
C THR A 218 14.48 3.02 -17.81
N GLY A 219 15.56 2.50 -18.38
CA GLY A 219 16.28 3.15 -19.46
C GLY A 219 17.19 4.28 -18.99
N TRP A 220 17.49 5.18 -19.91
CA TRP A 220 18.41 6.30 -19.67
C TRP A 220 17.80 7.38 -18.76
N LEU A 221 18.59 7.83 -17.79
CA LEU A 221 18.23 8.88 -16.83
C LEU A 221 19.34 9.93 -16.81
N ASN A 222 19.00 11.19 -17.06
CA ASN A 222 19.90 12.32 -16.87
C ASN A 222 19.55 13.10 -15.60
N LEU A 223 20.49 13.29 -14.73
CA LEU A 223 20.35 14.09 -13.50
C LEU A 223 21.50 15.08 -13.43
N GLY A 224 21.19 16.36 -13.65
CA GLY A 224 22.19 17.42 -13.54
C GLY A 224 23.37 17.27 -14.50
N GLY A 225 23.17 16.70 -15.69
CA GLY A 225 24.23 16.45 -16.67
C GLY A 225 24.92 15.10 -16.54
N THR A 226 24.67 14.34 -15.45
CA THR A 226 25.17 12.98 -15.28
C THR A 226 24.14 11.97 -15.79
N TRP A 227 24.57 11.05 -16.64
CA TRP A 227 23.73 10.00 -17.18
C TRP A 227 23.87 8.71 -16.38
N TYR A 228 22.77 8.01 -16.22
CA TYR A 228 22.64 6.70 -15.60
C TYR A 228 21.79 5.82 -16.51
N TYR A 229 21.87 4.51 -16.33
CA TYR A 229 21.00 3.57 -17.00
C TYR A 229 20.36 2.60 -16.00
N LEU A 230 19.04 2.53 -16.04
CA LEU A 230 18.24 1.58 -15.26
C LEU A 230 17.82 0.45 -16.22
N ASN A 231 18.15 -0.79 -15.90
CA ASN A 231 17.79 -1.92 -16.75
C ASN A 231 16.26 -2.15 -16.80
N GLY A 232 15.82 -3.18 -17.53
CA GLY A 232 14.39 -3.47 -17.67
C GLY A 232 13.66 -3.80 -16.36
N SER A 233 14.39 -4.17 -15.30
CA SER A 233 13.84 -4.36 -13.96
C SER A 233 13.91 -3.10 -13.10
N GLY A 234 14.42 -1.98 -13.62
CA GLY A 234 14.61 -0.72 -12.92
C GLY A 234 15.90 -0.62 -12.12
N ALA A 235 16.69 -1.69 -12.02
CA ALA A 235 17.94 -1.65 -11.28
C ALA A 235 19.01 -0.86 -12.05
N MET A 236 19.69 0.06 -11.33
CA MET A 236 20.83 0.82 -11.86
C MET A 236 21.96 -0.12 -12.23
N VAL A 237 22.53 0.08 -13.40
CA VAL A 237 23.65 -0.72 -13.88
C VAL A 237 24.99 -0.06 -13.53
N THR A 238 26.01 -0.90 -13.37
CA THR A 238 27.43 -0.50 -13.19
C THR A 238 28.32 -1.34 -14.09
N GLY A 239 29.57 -0.94 -14.27
CA GLY A 239 30.52 -1.66 -15.08
C GLY A 239 30.16 -1.64 -16.57
N THR A 240 30.50 -2.72 -17.29
CA THR A 240 30.29 -2.81 -18.72
C THR A 240 28.94 -3.43 -19.05
N GLN A 241 28.11 -2.73 -19.84
CA GLN A 241 26.78 -3.16 -20.22
C GLN A 241 26.55 -3.05 -21.73
N TRP A 242 25.82 -4.02 -22.31
CA TRP A 242 25.28 -3.92 -23.65
C TRP A 242 23.91 -3.25 -23.60
N ILE A 243 23.75 -2.11 -24.28
CA ILE A 243 22.49 -1.40 -24.40
C ILE A 243 22.19 -1.24 -25.89
N GLY A 244 21.19 -1.97 -26.35
CA GLY A 244 20.99 -2.17 -27.79
C GLY A 244 22.18 -2.90 -28.42
N SER A 245 22.76 -2.32 -29.48
CA SER A 245 23.94 -2.85 -30.17
C SER A 245 25.27 -2.26 -29.69
N GLU A 246 25.23 -1.37 -28.70
CA GLU A 246 26.40 -0.64 -28.23
C GLU A 246 26.83 -1.10 -26.85
N ARG A 247 28.14 -1.07 -26.63
CA ARG A 247 28.76 -1.43 -25.36
C ARG A 247 29.07 -0.16 -24.59
N HIS A 248 28.46 0.00 -23.40
CA HIS A 248 28.60 1.15 -22.54
C HIS A 248 29.37 0.78 -21.28
N TRP A 249 30.07 1.75 -20.69
CA TRP A 249 30.72 1.58 -19.42
C TRP A 249 30.20 2.61 -18.39
N PHE A 250 29.97 2.12 -17.16
CA PHE A 250 29.45 2.88 -16.02
C PHE A 250 30.39 2.74 -14.82
N TYR A 251 30.59 3.81 -14.08
CA TYR A 251 31.29 3.78 -12.79
C TYR A 251 30.50 2.95 -11.77
N ASP A 252 31.12 2.60 -10.62
CA ASP A 252 30.44 1.94 -9.51
C ASP A 252 29.34 2.83 -8.90
N SER A 253 29.47 4.14 -9.05
CA SER A 253 28.41 5.12 -8.76
C SER A 253 27.20 5.04 -9.69
N GLY A 254 27.25 4.24 -10.75
CA GLY A 254 26.25 4.17 -11.82
C GLY A 254 26.34 5.27 -12.86
N ALA A 255 27.24 6.25 -12.68
CA ALA A 255 27.41 7.32 -13.66
C ALA A 255 27.97 6.77 -14.97
N TRP A 256 27.34 7.13 -16.08
CA TRP A 256 27.80 6.73 -17.42
C TRP A 256 29.11 7.45 -17.77
N TRP A 257 30.10 6.64 -18.16
CA TRP A 257 31.38 7.17 -18.62
C TRP A 257 31.39 7.41 -20.14
N GLY A 258 30.77 6.53 -20.92
CA GLY A 258 30.78 6.59 -22.38
C GLY A 258 30.57 5.24 -23.05
N LEU A 259 30.69 5.26 -24.38
CA LEU A 259 30.74 4.05 -25.17
C LEU A 259 32.04 3.30 -24.89
N TYR A 260 31.94 2.01 -24.57
CA TYR A 260 33.12 1.18 -24.48
C TYR A 260 33.67 0.95 -25.89
N PRO A 261 34.92 1.32 -26.18
CA PRO A 261 35.46 1.13 -27.52
C PRO A 261 35.44 -0.37 -27.90
N VAL A 262 34.58 -0.73 -28.84
CA VAL A 262 34.63 -2.05 -29.46
C VAL A 262 35.92 -2.07 -30.28
N PRO A 263 36.83 -3.01 -30.05
CA PRO A 263 37.94 -3.20 -30.99
C PRO A 263 37.31 -3.42 -32.35
N SER A 264 37.59 -2.56 -33.33
CA SER A 264 37.14 -2.74 -34.69
C SER A 264 37.49 -4.17 -35.12
N ARG A 265 36.48 -4.95 -35.52
CA ARG A 265 36.71 -6.21 -36.24
C ARG A 265 37.29 -5.90 -37.64
N GLY A 266 38.43 -5.25 -37.65
CA GLY A 266 39.31 -5.19 -38.81
C GLY A 266 40.08 -6.49 -38.78
N GLY A 267 39.86 -7.38 -39.75
CA GLY A 267 40.70 -8.54 -39.98
C GLY A 267 42.14 -8.10 -40.14
N GLY A 268 42.93 -8.35 -39.12
CA GLY A 268 44.36 -8.12 -39.05
C GLY A 268 44.90 -8.95 -37.91
N SER A 269 45.47 -10.10 -38.23
CA SER A 269 46.37 -10.83 -37.39
C SER A 269 47.46 -9.90 -36.87
N GLY A 270 47.54 -9.67 -35.57
CA GLY A 270 48.73 -9.00 -35.07
C GLY A 270 48.51 -8.11 -33.85
N ASN A 271 49.16 -8.44 -32.79
CA ASN A 271 49.54 -7.68 -31.64
C ASN A 271 48.43 -7.17 -30.73
N ALA A 272 48.25 -7.85 -29.60
CA ALA A 272 47.63 -7.26 -28.44
C ALA A 272 48.18 -5.85 -28.27
N ARG A 273 47.33 -4.80 -28.35
CA ARG A 273 47.77 -3.44 -28.07
C ARG A 273 48.24 -3.41 -26.60
N THR A 274 49.51 -3.23 -26.42
CA THR A 274 50.08 -2.93 -25.08
C THR A 274 50.15 -1.41 -24.96
N PHE A 275 49.72 -0.86 -23.81
CA PHE A 275 49.87 0.55 -23.48
C PHE A 275 50.99 0.71 -22.46
N ASN A 276 51.86 1.71 -22.65
CA ASN A 276 52.95 1.97 -21.73
C ASN A 276 52.51 2.77 -20.49
N ASN A 277 51.37 3.45 -20.58
CA ASN A 277 50.81 4.23 -19.49
C ASN A 277 49.34 4.51 -19.72
N CYS A 278 48.65 4.99 -18.69
CA CYS A 278 47.23 5.30 -18.75
C CYS A 278 46.93 6.45 -19.72
N THR A 279 47.80 7.42 -19.92
CA THR A 279 47.58 8.49 -20.92
C THR A 279 47.47 7.92 -22.34
N GLU A 280 48.32 6.96 -22.67
CA GLU A 280 48.26 6.30 -23.99
C GLU A 280 46.97 5.49 -24.17
N ALA A 281 46.56 4.74 -23.13
CA ALA A 281 45.30 3.99 -23.14
C ALA A 281 44.10 4.94 -23.29
N TRP A 282 44.10 6.07 -22.60
CA TRP A 282 43.07 7.08 -22.70
C TRP A 282 43.02 7.75 -24.09
N ASN A 283 44.17 8.13 -24.63
CA ASN A 283 44.25 8.77 -25.95
C ASN A 283 43.84 7.78 -27.09
N ALA A 284 44.07 6.50 -26.87
CA ALA A 284 43.61 5.46 -27.77
C ALA A 284 42.11 5.10 -27.61
N GLY A 285 41.41 5.71 -26.64
CA GLY A 285 40.03 5.39 -26.30
C GLY A 285 39.85 3.99 -25.74
N ALA A 286 40.92 3.40 -25.17
CA ALA A 286 40.91 2.03 -24.64
C ALA A 286 40.69 1.98 -23.12
N ALA A 287 41.06 3.02 -22.38
CA ALA A 287 40.87 3.10 -20.92
C ALA A 287 39.41 3.46 -20.56
N PRO A 288 38.92 2.99 -19.38
CA PRO A 288 39.60 2.08 -18.45
C PRO A 288 39.64 0.64 -19.00
N LEU A 289 40.68 -0.13 -18.57
CA LEU A 289 40.92 -1.49 -19.02
C LEU A 289 40.67 -2.46 -17.85
N ARG A 290 39.82 -3.46 -18.06
CA ARG A 290 39.58 -4.53 -17.06
C ARG A 290 40.50 -5.71 -17.29
N ARG A 291 40.75 -6.50 -16.25
CA ARG A 291 41.49 -7.76 -16.34
C ARG A 291 40.89 -8.67 -17.41
N GLY A 292 41.68 -8.98 -18.44
CA GLY A 292 41.26 -9.75 -19.62
C GLY A 292 40.95 -8.89 -20.85
N ASP A 293 40.89 -7.57 -20.75
CA ASP A 293 40.78 -6.69 -21.92
C ASP A 293 42.11 -6.62 -22.69
N PRO A 294 42.06 -6.49 -24.02
CA PRO A 294 43.26 -6.25 -24.83
C PRO A 294 43.95 -4.95 -24.38
N GLY A 295 45.17 -5.04 -23.90
CA GLY A 295 45.96 -3.93 -23.40
C GLY A 295 45.93 -3.75 -21.88
N TYR A 296 45.13 -4.53 -21.16
CA TYR A 296 45.24 -4.58 -19.69
C TYR A 296 46.60 -5.11 -19.27
N SER A 297 47.24 -4.45 -18.33
CA SER A 297 48.38 -4.98 -17.61
C SER A 297 48.25 -4.60 -16.12
N VAL A 298 48.83 -5.44 -15.28
CA VAL A 298 48.90 -5.18 -13.83
C VAL A 298 49.71 -3.92 -13.49
N ASP A 299 50.60 -3.52 -14.41
CA ASP A 299 51.40 -2.29 -14.24
C ASP A 299 50.56 -1.01 -14.43
N LEU A 300 49.46 -1.12 -15.12
CA LEU A 300 48.50 -0.02 -15.33
C LEU A 300 47.38 -0.02 -14.27
N ASP A 301 47.19 -1.13 -13.56
CA ASP A 301 46.22 -1.35 -12.48
C ASP A 301 46.93 -1.12 -11.13
N ARG A 302 46.98 0.16 -10.71
CA ARG A 302 47.82 0.60 -9.57
C ARG A 302 47.34 0.04 -8.23
N ASP A 303 46.07 -0.09 -8.01
CA ASP A 303 45.47 -0.55 -6.76
C ASP A 303 45.11 -2.06 -6.78
N GLY A 304 45.25 -2.71 -7.95
CA GLY A 304 45.13 -4.15 -8.11
C GLY A 304 43.69 -4.66 -8.07
N ASP A 305 42.70 -3.77 -8.23
CA ASP A 305 41.29 -4.10 -8.16
C ASP A 305 40.77 -4.80 -9.44
N GLY A 306 41.59 -4.88 -10.48
CA GLY A 306 41.25 -5.50 -11.77
C GLY A 306 40.77 -4.52 -12.82
N VAL A 307 40.86 -3.21 -12.55
CA VAL A 307 40.53 -2.14 -13.49
C VAL A 307 41.71 -1.15 -13.60
N ALA A 308 42.34 -1.15 -14.74
CA ALA A 308 43.47 -0.25 -15.00
C ALA A 308 43.02 1.08 -15.62
N CYS A 309 43.68 2.17 -15.29
CA CYS A 309 43.49 3.49 -15.88
C CYS A 309 42.08 4.08 -15.66
N GLU A 310 41.51 3.92 -14.50
CA GLU A 310 40.16 4.40 -14.15
C GLU A 310 40.04 5.92 -14.23
N VAL A 311 41.10 6.63 -13.87
CA VAL A 311 41.13 8.09 -13.87
C VAL A 311 41.94 8.59 -15.06
N ARG A 312 41.35 9.53 -15.83
CA ARG A 312 42.04 10.16 -16.94
C ARG A 312 43.19 11.02 -16.41
N PRO A 313 44.44 10.77 -16.82
CA PRO A 313 45.54 11.65 -16.50
C PRO A 313 45.27 13.06 -17.01
N ARG A 314 45.59 14.06 -16.19
CA ARG A 314 45.48 15.48 -16.56
C ARG A 314 46.56 15.87 -17.56
#